data_b745fdbdc469922199096b44a3ae25ae
#
_entry.id   b745fdbdc469922199096b44a3ae25ae
#
_cell.length_a   1.000
_cell.length_b   1.000
_cell.length_c   1.000
_cell.angle_alpha   90.00
_cell.angle_beta   90.00
_cell.angle_gamma   90.00
#
_symmetry.space_group_name_H-M   'P 1'
#
loop_
_entity.id
_entity.type
_entity.pdbx_description
1 polymer ?
#
loop_
_entity_poly.entity_id
_entity_poly.type
_entity_poly.pdbx_seq_one_letter_code
_entity_poly.pdbx_strand_id
1 'polypeptide(L)'
;MPVLLARQFIGAGTTALSLITGVFLLALATGNARAQGSAPACDAAGEIALLPSPWAPWKGAPLRVMLVIEKPLQGELSLTGPDGSVAATSRERHGGPPYFWFTEIKAPAAGSWHATLTPRQAGAGCGPITREIKVRPDKTGRAGLRGGEHLALA
;
A
#
# COMPACT_ATOMS: atom_id res chain seq x y z
N MET A 1 61.49 -14.82 32.36
CA MET A 1 62.86 -14.33 32.34
C MET A 1 63.29 -14.12 30.90
N PRO A 2 63.99 -13.09 30.49
CA PRO A 2 64.16 -11.74 31.03
C PRO A 2 63.44 -10.68 30.15
N VAL A 3 62.99 -9.53 30.55
CA VAL A 3 63.58 -8.30 31.11
C VAL A 3 64.29 -7.41 30.06
N LEU A 4 63.81 -6.13 30.10
CA LEU A 4 64.49 -4.88 29.75
C LEU A 4 64.46 -4.48 28.25
N LEU A 5 64.30 -3.23 27.85
CA LEU A 5 64.64 -1.94 28.49
C LEU A 5 63.91 -0.78 27.79
N ALA A 6 63.59 0.19 28.57
CA ALA A 6 63.17 1.52 28.21
C ALA A 6 64.16 2.28 27.32
N ARG A 7 63.69 3.19 26.48
CA ARG A 7 64.44 4.43 26.19
C ARG A 7 63.48 5.58 25.90
N GLN A 8 63.45 6.48 26.82
CA GLN A 8 62.97 7.85 26.66
C GLN A 8 63.88 8.61 25.72
N PHE A 9 63.32 9.36 24.83
CA PHE A 9 63.98 10.54 24.28
C PHE A 9 63.00 11.72 24.39
N ILE A 10 63.38 12.57 25.33
CA ILE A 10 62.91 13.95 25.47
C ILE A 10 63.60 14.74 24.35
N GLY A 11 62.85 15.41 23.56
CA GLY A 11 63.31 16.39 22.56
C GLY A 11 62.40 17.58 22.53
N ALA A 12 62.79 18.62 23.26
CA ALA A 12 62.14 19.91 23.19
C ALA A 12 62.50 20.62 21.88
N GLY A 13 61.56 21.34 21.29
CA GLY A 13 61.80 22.15 20.08
C GLY A 13 60.57 22.91 19.64
N THR A 14 60.30 23.98 20.32
CA THR A 14 60.00 25.36 19.88
C THR A 14 58.97 25.60 18.77
N THR A 15 57.90 26.20 19.18
CA THR A 15 57.16 27.36 18.63
C THR A 15 57.39 27.72 17.16
N ALA A 16 56.37 27.49 16.33
CA ALA A 16 56.07 28.31 15.18
C ALA A 16 54.60 28.23 14.84
N LEU A 17 53.88 29.22 15.26
CA LEU A 17 52.88 30.02 14.63
C LEU A 17 51.86 29.27 13.75
N SER A 18 50.83 28.82 14.43
CA SER A 18 49.59 28.35 13.84
C SER A 18 48.67 29.52 13.48
N LEU A 19 48.49 29.80 12.22
CA LEU A 19 47.43 30.68 11.73
C LEU A 19 46.82 30.17 10.42
N ILE A 20 46.75 28.86 10.22
CA ILE A 20 46.10 28.28 9.02
C ILE A 20 45.11 27.13 9.42
N THR A 21 44.50 27.25 10.58
CA THR A 21 43.56 26.16 11.02
C THR A 21 42.10 26.63 11.03
N GLY A 22 41.77 27.74 10.35
CA GLY A 22 40.43 28.30 10.40
C GLY A 22 39.54 28.08 9.18
N VAL A 23 39.98 27.47 8.09
CA VAL A 23 39.19 27.41 6.84
C VAL A 23 38.80 26.00 6.41
N PHE A 24 39.25 24.96 7.10
CA PHE A 24 39.01 23.61 6.62
C PHE A 24 37.91 22.82 7.34
N LEU A 25 37.11 23.45 8.19
CA LEU A 25 36.03 22.79 8.93
C LEU A 25 34.61 23.09 8.39
N LEU A 26 34.48 23.71 7.22
CA LEU A 26 33.17 24.07 6.67
C LEU A 26 32.74 23.22 5.46
N ALA A 27 33.41 22.13 5.15
CA ALA A 27 33.16 21.34 3.94
C ALA A 27 32.68 19.90 4.17
N LEU A 28 32.21 19.55 5.37
CA LEU A 28 31.75 18.18 5.66
C LEU A 28 30.27 18.09 6.09
N ALA A 29 29.50 19.12 5.83
CA ALA A 29 28.05 19.01 5.83
C ALA A 29 27.54 18.64 4.43
N THR A 30 28.14 17.63 3.78
CA THR A 30 27.43 16.90 2.74
C THR A 30 26.34 16.10 3.43
N GLY A 31 25.21 16.77 3.67
CA GLY A 31 23.98 16.10 4.02
C GLY A 31 23.80 14.98 3.00
N ASN A 32 23.79 13.73 3.47
CA ASN A 32 23.22 12.63 2.74
C ASN A 32 21.75 13.00 2.50
N ALA A 33 21.48 13.72 1.42
CA ALA A 33 20.18 13.69 0.79
C ALA A 33 19.98 12.21 0.39
N ARG A 34 19.47 11.42 1.34
CA ARG A 34 18.81 10.19 0.96
C ARG A 34 17.73 10.65 0.01
N ALA A 35 17.94 10.45 -1.27
CA ALA A 35 16.86 10.36 -2.22
C ALA A 35 15.93 9.31 -1.60
N GLN A 36 14.85 9.78 -0.97
CA GLN A 36 13.70 8.96 -0.68
C GLN A 36 13.17 8.60 -2.06
N GLY A 37 13.76 7.57 -2.65
CA GLY A 37 13.18 6.90 -3.78
C GLY A 37 11.81 6.44 -3.30
N SER A 38 10.76 7.14 -3.71
CA SER A 38 9.40 6.68 -3.57
C SER A 38 9.41 5.23 -4.03
N ALA A 39 9.11 4.31 -3.13
CA ALA A 39 9.10 2.90 -3.48
C ALA A 39 8.14 2.74 -4.66
N PRO A 40 8.58 2.26 -5.82
CA PRO A 40 7.82 2.33 -7.08
C PRO A 40 6.47 1.57 -7.01
N ALA A 41 6.28 0.76 -5.97
CA ALA A 41 5.04 0.03 -5.77
C ALA A 41 3.93 0.87 -5.11
N CYS A 42 4.24 1.98 -4.44
CA CYS A 42 3.22 2.81 -3.79
C CYS A 42 2.56 3.79 -4.75
N ASP A 43 3.27 4.22 -5.79
CA ASP A 43 2.66 5.00 -6.88
C ASP A 43 1.59 4.19 -7.63
N ALA A 44 1.66 2.86 -7.57
CA ALA A 44 0.66 1.98 -8.14
C ALA A 44 -0.69 1.98 -7.41
N ALA A 45 -0.77 2.48 -6.18
CA ALA A 45 -2.03 2.51 -5.44
C ALA A 45 -3.09 3.41 -6.11
N GLY A 46 -2.66 4.44 -6.83
CA GLY A 46 -3.53 5.30 -7.64
C GLY A 46 -3.99 4.65 -8.96
N GLU A 47 -3.25 3.67 -9.46
CA GLU A 47 -3.46 3.04 -10.78
C GLU A 47 -4.21 1.70 -10.69
N ILE A 48 -4.82 1.41 -9.54
CA ILE A 48 -5.56 0.16 -9.34
C ILE A 48 -7.02 0.32 -9.74
N ALA A 49 -7.45 -0.44 -10.73
CA ALA A 49 -8.84 -0.55 -11.12
C ALA A 49 -9.52 -1.71 -10.40
N LEU A 50 -10.72 -1.45 -9.85
CA LEU A 50 -11.60 -2.46 -9.29
C LEU A 50 -12.77 -2.68 -10.24
N LEU A 51 -12.96 -3.92 -10.67
CA LEU A 51 -13.99 -4.32 -11.63
C LEU A 51 -14.91 -5.39 -10.99
N PRO A 52 -16.00 -4.98 -10.35
CA PRO A 52 -17.02 -5.92 -9.90
C PRO A 52 -17.91 -6.38 -11.07
N SER A 53 -18.29 -7.65 -11.06
CA SER A 53 -19.26 -8.20 -12.02
C SER A 53 -20.33 -8.98 -11.26
N PRO A 54 -21.59 -8.56 -11.33
CA PRO A 54 -22.13 -7.42 -12.08
C PRO A 54 -21.62 -6.07 -11.54
N TRP A 55 -21.62 -5.05 -12.38
CA TRP A 55 -21.20 -3.69 -12.01
C TRP A 55 -21.94 -3.11 -10.82
N ALA A 56 -23.20 -3.42 -10.71
CA ALA A 56 -24.04 -3.03 -9.59
C ALA A 56 -24.58 -4.30 -8.89
N PRO A 57 -23.77 -4.95 -8.05
CA PRO A 57 -24.13 -6.24 -7.47
C PRO A 57 -25.28 -6.13 -6.48
N TRP A 58 -26.02 -7.25 -6.33
CA TRP A 58 -27.13 -7.36 -5.39
C TRP A 58 -27.06 -8.68 -4.63
N LYS A 59 -27.72 -8.72 -3.47
CA LYS A 59 -27.77 -9.88 -2.57
C LYS A 59 -28.21 -11.14 -3.31
N GLY A 60 -27.45 -12.22 -3.13
CA GLY A 60 -27.77 -13.52 -3.68
C GLY A 60 -27.36 -13.77 -5.13
N ALA A 61 -26.95 -12.72 -5.88
CA ALA A 61 -26.36 -12.92 -7.21
C ALA A 61 -24.85 -13.18 -7.09
N PRO A 62 -24.28 -14.05 -7.95
CA PRO A 62 -22.83 -14.23 -7.94
C PRO A 62 -22.09 -12.91 -8.12
N LEU A 63 -21.10 -12.66 -7.27
CA LEU A 63 -20.24 -11.49 -7.34
C LEU A 63 -18.82 -11.96 -7.67
N ARG A 64 -18.34 -11.60 -8.85
CA ARG A 64 -16.92 -11.70 -9.21
C ARG A 64 -16.27 -10.33 -9.03
N VAL A 65 -15.10 -10.31 -8.41
CA VAL A 65 -14.32 -9.11 -8.20
C VAL A 65 -12.96 -9.32 -8.86
N MET A 66 -12.59 -8.41 -9.75
CA MET A 66 -11.28 -8.38 -10.39
C MET A 66 -10.57 -7.08 -9.97
N LEU A 67 -9.32 -7.19 -9.60
CA LEU A 67 -8.46 -6.07 -9.28
C LEU A 67 -7.30 -6.06 -10.28
N VAL A 68 -7.11 -4.94 -10.95
CA VAL A 68 -6.18 -4.79 -12.09
C VAL A 68 -5.15 -3.72 -11.79
N ILE A 69 -3.89 -3.99 -12.18
CA ILE A 69 -2.76 -3.09 -12.00
C ILE A 69 -1.79 -3.19 -13.18
N GLU A 70 -1.23 -2.07 -13.62
CA GLU A 70 -0.26 -2.02 -14.71
C GLU A 70 1.15 -2.48 -14.30
N LYS A 71 1.56 -2.19 -13.07
CA LYS A 71 2.91 -2.50 -12.58
C LYS A 71 2.99 -3.91 -11.99
N PRO A 72 4.12 -4.62 -12.18
CA PRO A 72 4.28 -5.96 -11.62
C PRO A 72 4.33 -5.90 -10.08
N LEU A 73 3.33 -6.47 -9.44
CA LEU A 73 3.22 -6.61 -8.00
C LEU A 73 2.96 -8.09 -7.66
N GLN A 74 3.47 -8.55 -6.53
CA GLN A 74 3.06 -9.81 -5.92
C GLN A 74 2.18 -9.50 -4.72
N GLY A 75 1.01 -10.13 -4.64
CA GLY A 75 0.05 -9.82 -3.58
C GLY A 75 -1.00 -10.89 -3.39
N GLU A 76 -1.85 -10.65 -2.41
CA GLU A 76 -3.03 -11.45 -2.11
C GLU A 76 -4.26 -10.56 -2.13
N LEU A 77 -5.21 -10.88 -2.99
CA LEU A 77 -6.53 -10.27 -2.98
C LEU A 77 -7.40 -10.98 -1.94
N SER A 78 -7.98 -10.23 -1.02
CA SER A 78 -9.00 -10.71 -0.09
C SER A 78 -10.30 -9.94 -0.27
N LEU A 79 -11.41 -10.63 -0.09
CA LEU A 79 -12.75 -10.04 -0.14
C LEU A 79 -13.44 -10.25 1.21
N THR A 80 -13.67 -9.12 1.90
CA THR A 80 -14.25 -9.09 3.25
C THR A 80 -15.70 -8.64 3.18
N GLY A 81 -16.57 -9.39 3.84
CA GLY A 81 -18.00 -9.13 3.89
C GLY A 81 -18.40 -7.98 4.84
N PRO A 82 -19.70 -7.61 4.85
CA PRO A 82 -20.21 -6.57 5.72
C PRO A 82 -20.17 -6.95 7.22
N ASP A 83 -20.01 -8.23 7.51
CA ASP A 83 -19.82 -8.77 8.87
C ASP A 83 -18.33 -8.76 9.33
N GLY A 84 -17.42 -8.27 8.48
CA GLY A 84 -15.99 -8.26 8.74
C GLY A 84 -15.26 -9.57 8.49
N SER A 85 -15.97 -10.63 8.09
CA SER A 85 -15.34 -11.92 7.75
C SER A 85 -14.71 -11.91 6.36
N VAL A 86 -13.56 -12.58 6.20
CA VAL A 86 -12.95 -12.83 4.90
C VAL A 86 -13.68 -13.98 4.23
N ALA A 87 -14.42 -13.67 3.18
CA ALA A 87 -15.24 -14.64 2.46
C ALA A 87 -14.50 -15.34 1.32
N ALA A 88 -13.48 -14.70 0.73
CA ALA A 88 -12.67 -15.29 -0.33
C ALA A 88 -11.30 -14.64 -0.42
N THR A 89 -10.30 -15.40 -0.89
CA THR A 89 -8.95 -14.92 -1.16
C THR A 89 -8.42 -15.47 -2.49
N SER A 90 -7.51 -14.73 -3.12
CA SER A 90 -6.79 -15.16 -4.31
C SER A 90 -5.35 -14.69 -4.26
N ARG A 91 -4.41 -15.62 -4.43
CA ARG A 91 -2.96 -15.35 -4.50
C ARG A 91 -2.43 -15.43 -5.92
N GLU A 92 -3.24 -15.95 -6.81
CA GLU A 92 -2.87 -16.17 -8.19
C GLU A 92 -2.96 -14.86 -8.97
N ARG A 93 -1.82 -14.44 -9.49
CA ARG A 93 -1.71 -13.30 -10.38
C ARG A 93 -1.76 -13.78 -11.82
N HIS A 94 -2.60 -13.15 -12.60
CA HIS A 94 -2.79 -13.43 -14.01
C HIS A 94 -2.33 -12.26 -14.88
N GLY A 95 -2.13 -12.53 -16.18
CA GLY A 95 -1.79 -11.55 -17.20
C GLY A 95 -0.39 -10.97 -17.05
N GLY A 96 -0.18 -9.82 -17.71
CA GLY A 96 0.99 -9.03 -17.55
C GLY A 96 1.49 -8.27 -18.75
N PRO A 97 1.64 -6.96 -18.71
CA PRO A 97 0.70 -5.93 -18.20
C PRO A 97 -0.56 -5.83 -19.07
N PRO A 98 -1.73 -5.57 -18.50
CA PRO A 98 -1.98 -5.42 -17.07
C PRO A 98 -2.00 -6.75 -16.32
N TYR A 99 -1.65 -6.69 -15.03
CA TYR A 99 -1.72 -7.82 -14.12
C TYR A 99 -3.04 -7.77 -13.36
N PHE A 100 -3.62 -8.95 -13.02
CA PHE A 100 -4.87 -8.97 -12.28
C PHE A 100 -4.99 -10.17 -11.35
N TRP A 101 -5.82 -9.99 -10.32
CA TRP A 101 -6.32 -11.03 -9.41
C TRP A 101 -7.82 -11.02 -9.51
N PHE A 102 -8.44 -12.18 -9.34
CA PHE A 102 -9.89 -12.24 -9.23
C PHE A 102 -10.32 -13.25 -8.17
N THR A 103 -11.51 -13.02 -7.63
CA THR A 103 -12.19 -13.95 -6.74
C THR A 103 -13.69 -13.86 -6.93
N GLU A 104 -14.44 -14.86 -6.49
CA GLU A 104 -15.88 -14.95 -6.70
C GLU A 104 -16.59 -15.44 -5.45
N ILE A 105 -17.76 -14.86 -5.19
CA ILE A 105 -18.69 -15.29 -4.13
C ILE A 105 -20.02 -15.59 -4.79
N LYS A 106 -20.57 -16.79 -4.53
CA LYS A 106 -21.83 -17.26 -5.16
C LYS A 106 -23.05 -16.46 -4.72
N ALA A 107 -23.12 -16.06 -3.46
CA ALA A 107 -24.29 -15.41 -2.87
C ALA A 107 -23.87 -14.38 -1.81
N PRO A 108 -23.39 -13.20 -2.21
CA PRO A 108 -22.99 -12.16 -1.27
C PRO A 108 -24.20 -11.64 -0.48
N ALA A 109 -23.98 -11.31 0.79
CA ALA A 109 -24.93 -10.55 1.60
C ALA A 109 -25.01 -9.10 1.11
N ALA A 110 -26.14 -8.43 1.34
CA ALA A 110 -26.23 -7.00 1.09
C ALA A 110 -25.38 -6.22 2.09
N GLY A 111 -24.79 -5.11 1.64
CA GLY A 111 -23.96 -4.24 2.47
C GLY A 111 -22.65 -3.84 1.78
N SER A 112 -21.74 -3.26 2.57
CA SER A 112 -20.42 -2.84 2.11
C SER A 112 -19.43 -4.00 2.18
N TRP A 113 -18.86 -4.34 1.05
CA TRP A 113 -17.79 -5.31 0.89
C TRP A 113 -16.48 -4.59 0.63
N HIS A 114 -15.37 -5.17 1.07
CA HIS A 114 -14.04 -4.60 0.88
C HIS A 114 -13.14 -5.56 0.13
N ALA A 115 -12.68 -5.15 -1.05
CA ALA A 115 -11.66 -5.83 -1.80
C ALA A 115 -10.30 -5.23 -1.41
N THR A 116 -9.42 -6.03 -0.83
CA THR A 116 -8.11 -5.60 -0.34
C THR A 116 -7.00 -6.38 -1.03
N LEU A 117 -6.08 -5.67 -1.70
CA LEU A 117 -4.84 -6.25 -2.20
C LEU A 117 -3.73 -5.99 -1.18
N THR A 118 -3.20 -7.05 -0.61
CA THR A 118 -2.07 -6.99 0.32
C THR A 118 -0.78 -7.37 -0.41
N PRO A 119 0.16 -6.42 -0.61
CA PRO A 119 1.46 -6.72 -1.22
C PRO A 119 2.26 -7.71 -0.39
N ARG A 120 2.95 -8.66 -1.05
CA ARG A 120 3.77 -9.69 -0.39
C ARG A 120 5.26 -9.35 -0.33
N GLN A 121 5.71 -8.35 -1.07
CA GLN A 121 7.11 -7.96 -1.08
C GLN A 121 7.43 -7.15 0.17
N ALA A 122 8.24 -7.72 1.04
CA ALA A 122 8.83 -7.00 2.17
C ALA A 122 9.73 -5.88 1.64
N GLY A 123 9.50 -4.64 2.09
CA GLY A 123 10.28 -3.47 1.66
C GLY A 123 9.63 -2.60 0.59
N ALA A 124 8.48 -2.96 0.06
CA ALA A 124 7.77 -2.13 -0.91
C ALA A 124 7.19 -0.83 -0.31
N GLY A 125 7.24 -0.66 1.02
CA GLY A 125 6.68 0.53 1.69
C GLY A 125 5.18 0.73 1.50
N CYS A 126 4.52 -0.18 0.78
CA CYS A 126 3.12 -0.11 0.45
C CYS A 126 2.29 -0.93 1.41
N GLY A 127 1.36 -0.27 2.06
CA GLY A 127 0.32 -0.93 2.83
C GLY A 127 -0.71 -1.62 1.94
N PRO A 128 -1.66 -2.34 2.55
CA PRO A 128 -2.80 -2.91 1.86
C PRO A 128 -3.62 -1.84 1.14
N ILE A 129 -4.08 -2.15 -0.06
CA ILE A 129 -4.90 -1.25 -0.86
C ILE A 129 -6.32 -1.77 -0.85
N THR A 130 -7.25 -1.02 -0.26
CA THR A 130 -8.64 -1.42 -0.11
C THR A 130 -9.57 -0.59 -0.99
N ARG A 131 -10.57 -1.25 -1.58
CA ARG A 131 -11.65 -0.63 -2.35
C ARG A 131 -12.99 -1.17 -1.88
N GLU A 132 -13.99 -0.30 -1.80
CA GLU A 132 -15.34 -0.65 -1.37
C GLU A 132 -16.22 -1.07 -2.55
N ILE A 133 -17.08 -2.08 -2.32
CA ILE A 133 -18.10 -2.56 -3.25
C ILE A 133 -19.43 -2.56 -2.50
N LYS A 134 -20.42 -1.84 -2.98
CA LYS A 134 -21.77 -1.84 -2.40
C LYS A 134 -22.64 -2.91 -3.02
N VAL A 135 -23.00 -3.94 -2.27
CA VAL A 135 -23.94 -4.97 -2.65
C VAL A 135 -25.35 -4.54 -2.21
N ARG A 136 -26.23 -4.32 -3.18
CA ARG A 136 -27.60 -3.87 -2.94
C ARG A 136 -28.47 -4.98 -2.34
N PRO A 137 -29.54 -4.63 -1.61
CA PRO A 137 -30.46 -5.63 -1.05
C PRO A 137 -31.25 -6.38 -2.13
N ASP A 138 -31.49 -5.75 -3.27
CA ASP A 138 -32.27 -6.33 -4.36
C ASP A 138 -31.72 -5.91 -5.76
N LYS A 139 -32.21 -6.57 -6.81
CA LYS A 139 -31.85 -6.30 -8.22
C LYS A 139 -32.39 -4.97 -8.74
N THR A 140 -33.51 -4.49 -8.23
CA THR A 140 -34.27 -3.38 -8.82
C THR A 140 -33.71 -2.02 -8.49
N GLY A 141 -32.80 -1.95 -7.50
CA GLY A 141 -32.15 -0.68 -7.10
C GLY A 141 -33.10 0.38 -6.60
N ARG A 142 -34.31 0.02 -6.23
CA ARG A 142 -35.23 0.91 -5.50
C ARG A 142 -34.62 1.13 -4.11
N ALA A 143 -33.69 2.05 -4.02
CA ALA A 143 -33.51 2.83 -2.80
C ALA A 143 -34.88 3.44 -2.51
N GLY A 144 -35.45 3.01 -1.41
CA GLY A 144 -36.84 3.32 -1.09
C GLY A 144 -37.19 4.76 -1.35
N LEU A 145 -37.92 5.00 -2.40
CA LEU A 145 -38.86 6.11 -2.45
C LEU A 145 -39.99 5.75 -1.48
N ARG A 146 -39.71 5.72 -0.18
CA ARG A 146 -40.70 5.90 0.88
C ARG A 146 -40.96 7.39 0.95
N GLY A 147 -41.94 7.82 0.26
CA GLY A 147 -42.45 9.17 0.25
C GLY A 147 -43.62 9.25 -0.71
N GLY A 148 -44.59 8.37 -0.52
CA GLY A 148 -45.93 8.57 -1.06
C GLY A 148 -46.57 9.74 -0.34
N GLU A 149 -46.27 10.96 -0.75
CA GLU A 149 -47.10 12.10 -0.45
C GLU A 149 -48.33 11.98 -1.34
N HIS A 150 -49.38 11.41 -0.77
CA HIS A 150 -50.71 11.53 -1.28
C HIS A 150 -51.07 13.02 -1.32
N LEU A 151 -50.85 13.65 -2.47
CA LEU A 151 -51.58 14.88 -2.80
C LEU A 151 -53.01 14.48 -3.05
N ALA A 152 -53.84 14.56 -2.00
CA ALA A 152 -55.27 14.61 -2.10
C ALA A 152 -55.63 15.95 -2.75
N LEU A 153 -56.02 15.91 -4.01
CA LEU A 153 -56.72 17.01 -4.66
C LEU A 153 -58.17 16.97 -4.15
N ALA A 154 -58.52 17.94 -3.30
CA ALA A 154 -59.90 18.33 -3.02
C ALA A 154 -60.30 19.42 -4.00
#